data_4387cb4effb587eeceb4aae261de7aeb
#
_entry.id   4387cb4effb587eeceb4aae261de7aeb
#
_cell.length_a   1.000
_cell.length_b   1.000
_cell.length_c   1.000
_cell.angle_alpha   90.00
_cell.angle_beta   90.00
_cell.angle_gamma   90.00
#
_symmetry.space_group_name_H-M   'P 1'
#
loop_
_entity.id
_entity.type
_entity.pdbx_description
1 polymer ?
#
loop_
_entity_poly.entity_id
_entity_poly.type
_entity_poly.pdbx_seq_one_letter_code
_entity_poly.pdbx_strand_id
1 'polypeptide(L)'
;MRQLVDVAKELSSACNLLKQEIIAETIVEYVTNPLEYAWQYHESYLTQYGGLGAKTLLLGMNPGPYGMAQCGVPFGATEIAKDFLMIKGNVTDPSDRHPKRPIEGLNFVRQEVSGTRLWGLLRDLWGEPENIHNNVFLVNHCPLLMLGESGKNITPSDISGSAVKKLIEICDIHLESVVNILGITKVIGVGKYAEKRAKIALSGTDIEITTCWHPSPASPLANRNDGADWRANVTNALQGNNS
;
A
#
# COMPACT_ATOMS: atom_id res chain seq x y z
N MET A 1 -12.88 10.51 -9.81
CA MET A 1 -12.55 10.76 -8.41
C MET A 1 -13.54 10.15 -7.45
N ARG A 2 -14.84 10.52 -7.49
CA ARG A 2 -15.87 9.94 -6.61
C ARG A 2 -15.87 8.42 -6.60
N GLN A 3 -15.82 7.78 -7.78
CA GLN A 3 -15.78 6.32 -7.90
C GLN A 3 -14.57 5.68 -7.18
N LEU A 4 -13.37 6.30 -7.21
CA LEU A 4 -12.19 5.77 -6.52
C LEU A 4 -12.36 5.80 -5.00
N VAL A 5 -12.97 6.85 -4.47
CA VAL A 5 -13.32 6.97 -3.04
C VAL A 5 -14.37 5.93 -2.65
N ASP A 6 -15.38 5.72 -3.50
CA ASP A 6 -16.46 4.76 -3.23
C ASP A 6 -15.91 3.31 -3.17
N VAL A 7 -15.10 2.87 -4.13
CA VAL A 7 -14.53 1.52 -4.12
C VAL A 7 -13.54 1.29 -2.96
N ALA A 8 -12.84 2.34 -2.50
CA ALA A 8 -12.00 2.26 -1.31
C ALA A 8 -12.83 2.10 -0.02
N LYS A 9 -14.00 2.75 0.07
CA LYS A 9 -14.96 2.56 1.18
C LYS A 9 -15.55 1.15 1.18
N GLU A 10 -15.90 0.64 0.00
CA GLU A 10 -16.40 -0.73 -0.17
C GLU A 10 -15.35 -1.75 0.27
N LEU A 11 -14.08 -1.59 -0.17
CA LEU A 11 -12.97 -2.42 0.29
C LEU A 11 -12.84 -2.39 1.82
N SER A 12 -12.82 -1.18 2.41
CA SER A 12 -12.69 -1.00 3.86
C SER A 12 -13.80 -1.74 4.60
N SER A 13 -15.04 -1.55 4.19
CA SER A 13 -16.21 -2.18 4.81
C SER A 13 -16.18 -3.70 4.68
N ALA A 14 -15.89 -4.23 3.50
CA ALA A 14 -15.82 -5.67 3.26
C ALA A 14 -14.68 -6.34 4.04
N CYS A 15 -13.50 -5.70 4.13
CA CYS A 15 -12.38 -6.22 4.91
C CYS A 15 -12.66 -6.20 6.43
N ASN A 16 -13.39 -5.21 6.94
CA ASN A 16 -13.75 -5.14 8.36
C ASN A 16 -14.60 -6.33 8.81
N LEU A 17 -15.48 -6.84 7.95
CA LEU A 17 -16.31 -8.01 8.24
C LEU A 17 -15.49 -9.29 8.46
N LEU A 18 -14.28 -9.36 7.93
CA LEU A 18 -13.42 -10.54 8.02
C LEU A 18 -12.45 -10.54 9.20
N LYS A 19 -12.30 -9.41 9.94
CA LYS A 19 -11.27 -9.25 10.99
C LYS A 19 -11.32 -10.37 12.04
N GLN A 20 -12.51 -10.69 12.56
CA GLN A 20 -12.69 -11.70 13.60
C GLN A 20 -12.47 -13.13 13.06
N GLU A 21 -12.92 -13.42 11.82
CA GLU A 21 -12.68 -14.71 11.18
C GLU A 21 -11.17 -14.95 10.95
N ILE A 22 -10.43 -13.92 10.52
CA ILE A 22 -8.97 -13.99 10.33
C ILE A 22 -8.26 -14.31 11.65
N ILE A 23 -8.63 -13.64 12.75
CA ILE A 23 -8.06 -13.91 14.08
C ILE A 23 -8.39 -15.35 14.51
N ALA A 24 -9.62 -15.82 14.30
CA ALA A 24 -10.04 -17.16 14.71
C ALA A 24 -9.38 -18.29 13.90
N GLU A 25 -9.03 -18.04 12.62
CA GLU A 25 -8.51 -19.07 11.71
C GLU A 25 -6.97 -19.09 11.58
N THR A 26 -6.26 -18.05 12.10
CA THR A 26 -4.83 -17.87 11.81
C THR A 26 -3.99 -17.56 13.06
N ILE A 27 -2.71 -17.28 12.86
CA ILE A 27 -1.76 -16.84 13.90
C ILE A 27 -1.84 -15.32 14.18
N VAL A 28 -2.80 -14.64 13.57
CA VAL A 28 -3.00 -13.19 13.75
C VAL A 28 -3.76 -12.94 15.05
N GLU A 29 -3.24 -12.04 15.88
CA GLU A 29 -3.86 -11.67 17.17
C GLU A 29 -4.58 -10.32 17.09
N TYR A 30 -4.10 -9.43 16.24
CA TYR A 30 -4.64 -8.07 16.08
C TYR A 30 -4.80 -7.72 14.60
N VAL A 31 -5.97 -7.23 14.24
CA VAL A 31 -6.27 -6.76 12.89
C VAL A 31 -6.85 -5.37 12.95
N THR A 32 -6.15 -4.40 12.38
CA THR A 32 -6.65 -3.03 12.24
C THR A 32 -6.75 -2.62 10.78
N ASN A 33 -7.66 -1.72 10.47
CA ASN A 33 -7.90 -1.24 9.12
C ASN A 33 -7.62 0.27 9.01
N PRO A 34 -6.47 0.68 8.46
CA PRO A 34 -6.18 2.10 8.23
C PRO A 34 -7.20 2.83 7.35
N LEU A 35 -7.90 2.12 6.46
CA LEU A 35 -8.98 2.72 5.67
C LEU A 35 -10.26 2.99 6.49
N GLU A 36 -10.31 2.60 7.76
CA GLU A 36 -11.36 2.93 8.71
C GLU A 36 -10.92 4.11 9.59
N TYR A 37 -9.94 3.89 10.46
CA TYR A 37 -9.56 4.87 11.47
C TYR A 37 -8.71 6.04 10.95
N ALA A 38 -7.99 5.88 9.83
CA ALA A 38 -7.24 6.93 9.14
C ALA A 38 -7.91 7.32 7.81
N TRP A 39 -9.24 7.14 7.70
CA TRP A 39 -9.99 7.39 6.49
C TRP A 39 -9.79 8.79 5.92
N GLN A 40 -9.83 9.83 6.77
CA GLN A 40 -9.68 11.20 6.28
C GLN A 40 -8.33 11.43 5.57
N TYR A 41 -7.27 10.80 6.04
CA TYR A 41 -5.96 10.86 5.38
C TYR A 41 -5.99 10.11 4.04
N HIS A 42 -6.59 8.93 4.02
CA HIS A 42 -6.70 8.15 2.79
C HIS A 42 -7.57 8.86 1.75
N GLU A 43 -8.72 9.39 2.14
CA GLU A 43 -9.60 10.17 1.27
C GLU A 43 -8.91 11.44 0.74
N SER A 44 -8.13 12.13 1.58
CA SER A 44 -7.30 13.27 1.16
C SER A 44 -6.30 12.85 0.07
N TYR A 45 -5.62 11.71 0.25
CA TYR A 45 -4.70 11.16 -0.75
C TYR A 45 -5.42 10.83 -2.07
N LEU A 46 -6.51 10.09 -2.01
CA LEU A 46 -7.29 9.72 -3.20
C LEU A 46 -7.79 10.95 -3.95
N THR A 47 -8.32 11.93 -3.21
CA THR A 47 -8.93 13.14 -3.78
C THR A 47 -7.91 14.05 -4.42
N GLN A 48 -6.74 14.21 -3.80
CA GLN A 48 -5.69 15.08 -4.32
C GLN A 48 -4.98 14.46 -5.53
N TYR A 49 -4.75 13.15 -5.51
CA TYR A 49 -3.79 12.52 -6.43
C TYR A 49 -4.39 11.46 -7.38
N GLY A 50 -5.52 10.86 -7.05
CA GLY A 50 -6.11 9.78 -7.85
C GLY A 50 -6.61 10.17 -9.24
N GLY A 51 -6.72 11.47 -9.55
CA GLY A 51 -7.23 11.97 -10.83
C GLY A 51 -6.20 12.61 -11.74
N LEU A 52 -4.93 12.57 -11.40
CA LEU A 52 -3.88 13.30 -12.13
C LEU A 52 -3.41 12.60 -13.43
N GLY A 53 -3.90 11.40 -13.73
CA GLY A 53 -3.73 10.78 -15.04
C GLY A 53 -2.63 9.75 -15.15
N ALA A 54 -2.06 9.28 -14.02
CA ALA A 54 -1.10 8.16 -14.01
C ALA A 54 -1.60 6.97 -14.82
N LYS A 55 -0.73 6.38 -15.62
CA LYS A 55 -0.98 5.16 -16.38
C LYS A 55 -0.27 3.94 -15.78
N THR A 56 0.61 4.17 -14.82
CA THR A 56 1.33 3.12 -14.09
C THR A 56 0.83 3.06 -12.65
N LEU A 57 0.58 1.85 -12.14
CA LEU A 57 0.26 1.57 -10.75
C LEU A 57 1.43 0.87 -10.06
N LEU A 58 1.92 1.42 -8.95
CA LEU A 58 2.79 0.70 -8.01
C LEU A 58 1.91 -0.02 -6.98
N LEU A 59 1.93 -1.36 -7.02
CA LEU A 59 1.15 -2.20 -6.14
C LEU A 59 2.01 -2.75 -5.00
N GLY A 60 1.69 -2.36 -3.76
CA GLY A 60 2.25 -2.94 -2.54
C GLY A 60 1.46 -4.12 -2.01
N MET A 61 1.90 -4.72 -0.91
CA MET A 61 1.24 -5.84 -0.28
C MET A 61 0.20 -5.40 0.77
N ASN A 62 0.65 -4.86 1.88
CA ASN A 62 -0.21 -4.47 3.01
C ASN A 62 0.46 -3.36 3.85
N PRO A 63 -0.27 -2.71 4.77
CA PRO A 63 0.27 -1.66 5.62
C PRO A 63 1.46 -2.10 6.47
N GLY A 64 2.46 -1.20 6.61
CA GLY A 64 3.45 -1.26 7.65
C GLY A 64 2.99 -0.51 8.92
N PRO A 65 3.40 -0.93 10.14
CA PRO A 65 2.92 -0.35 11.39
C PRO A 65 3.38 1.09 11.64
N TYR A 66 4.43 1.53 10.96
CA TYR A 66 5.02 2.87 11.10
C TYR A 66 4.72 3.80 9.92
N GLY A 67 4.05 3.26 8.87
CA GLY A 67 3.74 3.93 7.64
C GLY A 67 2.26 4.10 7.39
N MET A 68 1.69 3.32 6.47
CA MET A 68 0.27 3.42 6.11
C MET A 68 -0.65 3.24 7.32
N ALA A 69 -0.27 2.43 8.32
CA ALA A 69 -1.03 2.30 9.55
C ALA A 69 -1.19 3.65 10.30
N GLN A 70 -0.27 4.58 10.13
CA GLN A 70 -0.35 5.90 10.73
C GLN A 70 -1.06 6.93 9.85
N CYS A 71 -0.80 6.92 8.55
CA CYS A 71 -1.17 8.01 7.66
C CYS A 71 -2.20 7.63 6.58
N GLY A 72 -2.66 6.39 6.51
CA GLY A 72 -3.62 5.95 5.49
C GLY A 72 -3.08 5.94 4.04
N VAL A 73 -1.82 6.37 3.81
CA VAL A 73 -1.21 6.48 2.49
C VAL A 73 -0.39 5.21 2.18
N PRO A 74 -0.57 4.57 1.02
CA PRO A 74 0.23 3.42 0.62
C PRO A 74 1.74 3.75 0.61
N PHE A 75 2.55 2.86 1.19
CA PHE A 75 3.98 3.11 1.43
C PHE A 75 4.27 4.40 2.22
N GLY A 76 3.30 4.95 2.94
CA GLY A 76 3.46 6.22 3.65
C GLY A 76 4.58 6.16 4.70
N ALA A 77 5.20 7.30 4.90
CA ALA A 77 5.93 7.67 6.10
C ALA A 77 5.31 8.98 6.57
N THR A 78 5.20 9.20 7.87
CA THR A 78 4.40 10.32 8.41
C THR A 78 4.89 11.69 7.95
N GLU A 79 6.22 11.90 7.90
CA GLU A 79 6.81 13.15 7.37
C GLU A 79 6.50 13.32 5.87
N ILE A 80 6.60 12.25 5.08
CA ILE A 80 6.25 12.29 3.65
C ILE A 80 4.77 12.64 3.48
N ALA A 81 3.89 11.99 4.23
CA ALA A 81 2.46 12.25 4.12
C ALA A 81 2.10 13.68 4.54
N LYS A 82 2.72 14.19 5.62
CA LYS A 82 2.44 15.50 6.19
C LYS A 82 3.08 16.64 5.39
N ASP A 83 4.40 16.56 5.17
CA ASP A 83 5.21 17.72 4.75
C ASP A 83 5.48 17.72 3.24
N PHE A 84 5.34 16.59 2.58
CA PHE A 84 5.53 16.46 1.13
C PHE A 84 4.20 16.28 0.40
N LEU A 85 3.40 15.28 0.78
CA LEU A 85 2.10 15.03 0.16
C LEU A 85 0.99 15.96 0.70
N MET A 86 1.26 16.75 1.73
CA MET A 86 0.32 17.70 2.32
C MET A 86 -1.04 17.09 2.69
N ILE A 87 -1.02 15.81 3.12
CA ILE A 87 -2.23 15.06 3.49
C ILE A 87 -2.90 15.72 4.70
N LYS A 88 -4.21 15.89 4.64
CA LYS A 88 -5.00 16.53 5.68
C LYS A 88 -6.06 15.59 6.25
N GLY A 89 -6.41 15.82 7.51
CA GLY A 89 -7.44 15.07 8.21
C GLY A 89 -7.03 14.77 9.65
N ASN A 90 -7.73 13.81 10.22
CA ASN A 90 -7.48 13.29 11.57
C ASN A 90 -7.51 11.76 11.54
N VAL A 91 -6.88 11.16 12.54
CA VAL A 91 -6.95 9.74 12.83
C VAL A 91 -7.78 9.53 14.08
N THR A 92 -8.55 8.44 14.11
CA THR A 92 -9.19 7.94 15.35
C THR A 92 -8.33 6.83 15.93
N ASP A 93 -8.31 6.69 17.26
CA ASP A 93 -7.56 5.60 17.92
C ASP A 93 -8.40 4.31 17.92
N PRO A 94 -8.04 3.28 17.13
CA PRO A 94 -8.82 2.05 17.07
C PRO A 94 -8.61 1.22 18.34
N SER A 95 -9.71 0.78 18.95
CA SER A 95 -9.70 0.00 20.20
C SER A 95 -9.06 -1.39 20.05
N ASP A 96 -9.01 -1.91 18.82
CA ASP A 96 -8.46 -3.22 18.45
C ASP A 96 -6.97 -3.16 18.02
N ARG A 97 -6.30 -2.02 18.26
CA ARG A 97 -4.86 -1.90 17.98
C ARG A 97 -4.00 -2.72 18.94
N HIS A 98 -2.84 -3.14 18.46
CA HIS A 98 -1.86 -3.82 19.29
C HIS A 98 -1.24 -2.87 20.32
N PRO A 99 -1.10 -3.26 21.62
CA PRO A 99 -0.57 -2.38 22.68
C PRO A 99 0.81 -1.78 22.38
N LYS A 100 1.67 -2.54 21.68
CA LYS A 100 3.04 -2.10 21.30
C LYS A 100 3.08 -1.33 19.98
N ARG A 101 1.93 -1.03 19.35
CA ARG A 101 1.83 -0.32 18.07
C ARG A 101 0.79 0.79 18.18
N PRO A 102 1.13 1.90 18.86
CA PRO A 102 0.22 3.03 19.00
C PRO A 102 -0.09 3.64 17.63
N ILE A 103 -1.29 4.21 17.52
CA ILE A 103 -1.74 4.96 16.35
C ILE A 103 -1.83 6.44 16.76
N GLU A 104 -0.92 7.25 16.24
CA GLU A 104 -0.77 8.67 16.54
C GLU A 104 -0.96 9.55 15.31
N GLY A 105 -1.24 8.91 14.17
CA GLY A 105 -1.43 9.60 12.90
C GLY A 105 -0.16 10.30 12.41
N LEU A 106 -0.31 11.50 11.85
CA LEU A 106 0.82 12.28 11.32
C LEU A 106 1.76 12.85 12.41
N ASN A 107 1.45 12.65 13.69
CA ASN A 107 2.35 13.01 14.80
C ASN A 107 3.31 11.86 15.17
N PHE A 108 3.12 10.67 14.60
CA PHE A 108 4.00 9.53 14.88
C PHE A 108 5.42 9.79 14.38
N VAL A 109 6.39 9.69 15.29
CA VAL A 109 7.76 10.15 15.03
C VAL A 109 8.59 9.16 14.20
N ARG A 110 8.39 7.87 14.42
CA ARG A 110 9.18 6.84 13.73
C ARG A 110 8.74 6.70 12.27
N GLN A 111 9.69 6.90 11.37
CA GLN A 111 9.42 6.80 9.94
C GLN A 111 9.46 5.35 9.42
N GLU A 112 8.59 5.02 8.49
CA GLU A 112 8.63 3.75 7.76
C GLU A 112 9.74 3.77 6.71
N VAL A 113 10.77 2.96 6.90
CA VAL A 113 11.96 2.96 6.04
C VAL A 113 11.62 2.64 4.59
N SER A 114 10.70 1.69 4.36
CA SER A 114 10.26 1.34 3.00
C SER A 114 9.58 2.51 2.32
N GLY A 115 8.76 3.24 3.05
CA GLY A 115 8.08 4.44 2.57
C GLY A 115 9.05 5.56 2.26
N THR A 116 9.92 5.89 3.20
CA THR A 116 10.95 6.93 3.01
C THR A 116 11.83 6.65 1.79
N ARG A 117 12.24 5.39 1.58
CA ARG A 117 13.03 4.99 0.40
C ARG A 117 12.26 5.16 -0.90
N LEU A 118 11.02 4.65 -0.96
CA LEU A 118 10.24 4.68 -2.19
C LEU A 118 9.84 6.10 -2.58
N TRP A 119 9.24 6.85 -1.66
CA TRP A 119 8.86 8.24 -1.91
C TRP A 119 10.07 9.15 -2.17
N GLY A 120 11.21 8.90 -1.50
CA GLY A 120 12.46 9.59 -1.78
C GLY A 120 12.93 9.36 -3.22
N LEU A 121 12.87 8.11 -3.72
CA LEU A 121 13.18 7.82 -5.12
C LEU A 121 12.21 8.50 -6.10
N LEU A 122 10.91 8.45 -5.83
CA LEU A 122 9.90 9.08 -6.69
C LEU A 122 10.09 10.60 -6.75
N ARG A 123 10.41 11.23 -5.60
CA ARG A 123 10.74 12.65 -5.53
C ARG A 123 12.00 13.00 -6.34
N ASP A 124 13.04 12.17 -6.25
CA ASP A 124 14.26 12.41 -7.03
C ASP A 124 14.04 12.25 -8.54
N LEU A 125 13.08 11.41 -8.96
CA LEU A 125 12.74 11.22 -10.37
C LEU A 125 11.83 12.33 -10.94
N TRP A 126 10.86 12.82 -10.18
CA TRP A 126 9.80 13.68 -10.71
C TRP A 126 9.55 14.97 -9.92
N GLY A 127 10.23 15.17 -8.80
CA GLY A 127 10.11 16.37 -7.97
C GLY A 127 8.81 16.41 -7.17
N GLU A 128 7.88 17.25 -7.58
CA GLU A 128 6.65 17.55 -6.83
C GLU A 128 5.62 16.42 -6.85
N PRO A 129 4.76 16.32 -5.83
CA PRO A 129 3.75 15.25 -5.72
C PRO A 129 2.84 15.12 -6.93
N GLU A 130 2.43 16.22 -7.54
CA GLU A 130 1.59 16.24 -8.74
C GLU A 130 2.29 15.57 -9.92
N ASN A 131 3.58 15.87 -10.12
CA ASN A 131 4.37 15.25 -11.17
C ASN A 131 4.55 13.75 -10.94
N ILE A 132 4.75 13.33 -9.68
CA ILE A 132 4.78 11.90 -9.32
C ILE A 132 3.47 11.24 -9.75
N HIS A 133 2.32 11.82 -9.35
CA HIS A 133 1.02 11.20 -9.59
C HIS A 133 0.48 11.40 -11.02
N ASN A 134 1.12 12.23 -11.83
CA ASN A 134 0.94 12.22 -13.29
C ASN A 134 1.60 10.98 -13.95
N ASN A 135 2.62 10.40 -13.31
CA ASN A 135 3.36 9.26 -13.82
C ASN A 135 2.95 7.94 -13.17
N VAL A 136 2.78 7.92 -11.84
CA VAL A 136 2.52 6.70 -11.08
C VAL A 136 1.53 6.93 -9.94
N PHE A 137 0.61 5.99 -9.74
CA PHE A 137 -0.26 5.97 -8.57
C PHE A 137 0.09 4.78 -7.67
N LEU A 138 -0.02 4.94 -6.35
CA LEU A 138 0.37 3.91 -5.38
C LEU A 138 -0.85 3.34 -4.68
N VAL A 139 -0.91 2.00 -4.56
CA VAL A 139 -1.97 1.28 -3.85
C VAL A 139 -1.36 0.07 -3.13
N ASN A 140 -1.88 -0.30 -1.96
CA ASN A 140 -1.64 -1.61 -1.37
C ASN A 140 -2.78 -2.56 -1.77
N HIS A 141 -2.44 -3.81 -2.06
CA HIS A 141 -3.40 -4.86 -2.38
C HIS A 141 -4.34 -5.11 -1.20
N CYS A 142 -3.79 -5.40 -0.01
CA CYS A 142 -4.55 -5.60 1.22
C CYS A 142 -4.51 -4.33 2.08
N PRO A 143 -5.65 -3.83 2.59
CA PRO A 143 -5.67 -2.65 3.44
C PRO A 143 -5.40 -2.95 4.91
N LEU A 144 -5.46 -4.22 5.35
CA LEU A 144 -5.38 -4.59 6.75
C LEU A 144 -3.93 -4.65 7.26
N LEU A 145 -3.69 -4.07 8.42
CA LEU A 145 -2.52 -4.34 9.24
C LEU A 145 -2.85 -5.51 10.16
N MET A 146 -2.15 -6.62 9.99
CA MET A 146 -2.28 -7.84 10.77
C MET A 146 -1.03 -8.05 11.61
N LEU A 147 -1.19 -8.23 12.91
CA LEU A 147 -0.09 -8.35 13.86
C LEU A 147 -0.23 -9.62 14.71
N GLY A 148 0.89 -10.26 15.00
CA GLY A 148 0.95 -11.31 16.02
C GLY A 148 1.13 -10.75 17.42
N GLU A 149 1.13 -11.61 18.43
CA GLU A 149 1.27 -11.28 19.86
C GLU A 149 2.46 -10.35 20.18
N SER A 150 3.58 -10.54 19.48
CA SER A 150 4.78 -9.70 19.65
C SER A 150 4.66 -8.30 19.04
N GLY A 151 3.62 -8.05 18.23
CA GLY A 151 3.47 -6.86 17.39
C GLY A 151 4.29 -6.94 16.08
N LYS A 152 4.70 -8.15 15.68
CA LYS A 152 5.31 -8.40 14.36
C LYS A 152 4.23 -8.33 13.29
N ASN A 153 4.52 -7.66 12.18
CA ASN A 153 3.63 -7.64 11.02
C ASN A 153 3.55 -9.04 10.41
N ILE A 154 2.32 -9.52 10.25
CA ILE A 154 1.97 -10.78 9.56
C ILE A 154 1.35 -10.36 8.24
N THR A 155 1.91 -10.85 7.14
CA THR A 155 1.44 -10.47 5.81
C THR A 155 0.39 -11.46 5.29
N PRO A 156 -0.42 -11.09 4.29
CA PRO A 156 -1.35 -12.02 3.65
C PRO A 156 -0.69 -13.28 3.08
N SER A 157 0.64 -13.25 2.82
CA SER A 157 1.40 -14.41 2.36
C SER A 157 1.83 -15.37 3.47
N ASP A 158 1.77 -14.94 4.73
CA ASP A 158 2.18 -15.75 5.89
C ASP A 158 1.03 -16.59 6.46
N ILE A 159 -0.20 -16.37 5.99
CA ILE A 159 -1.42 -16.98 6.52
C ILE A 159 -2.24 -17.64 5.42
N SER A 160 -3.12 -18.54 5.83
CA SER A 160 -4.05 -19.26 4.95
C SER A 160 -5.33 -19.60 5.72
N GLY A 161 -6.40 -19.85 5.02
CA GLY A 161 -7.71 -20.16 5.60
C GLY A 161 -8.84 -19.67 4.72
N SER A 162 -10.08 -19.91 5.12
CA SER A 162 -11.26 -19.51 4.35
C SER A 162 -11.44 -17.98 4.38
N ALA A 163 -11.25 -17.35 5.52
CA ALA A 163 -11.31 -15.90 5.67
C ALA A 163 -10.21 -15.20 4.88
N VAL A 164 -8.98 -15.77 4.85
CA VAL A 164 -7.86 -15.24 4.07
C VAL A 164 -8.13 -15.31 2.57
N LYS A 165 -8.75 -16.40 2.09
CA LYS A 165 -9.15 -16.52 0.67
C LYS A 165 -10.16 -15.43 0.30
N LYS A 166 -11.21 -15.26 1.10
CA LYS A 166 -12.21 -14.19 0.91
C LYS A 166 -11.56 -12.80 0.92
N LEU A 167 -10.65 -12.53 1.87
CA LEU A 167 -9.90 -11.27 1.92
C LEU A 167 -9.15 -11.00 0.62
N ILE A 168 -8.44 -12.00 0.12
CA ILE A 168 -7.67 -11.91 -1.12
C ILE A 168 -8.59 -11.64 -2.32
N GLU A 169 -9.73 -12.33 -2.44
CA GLU A 169 -10.72 -12.12 -3.50
C GLU A 169 -11.28 -10.70 -3.48
N ILE A 170 -11.63 -10.17 -2.31
CA ILE A 170 -12.08 -8.79 -2.13
C ILE A 170 -11.00 -7.79 -2.58
N CYS A 171 -9.75 -8.03 -2.21
CA CYS A 171 -8.63 -7.18 -2.59
C CYS A 171 -8.34 -7.24 -4.10
N ASP A 172 -8.49 -8.40 -4.74
CA ASP A 172 -8.35 -8.56 -6.19
C ASP A 172 -9.43 -7.76 -6.94
N ILE A 173 -10.69 -7.86 -6.52
CA ILE A 173 -11.81 -7.09 -7.10
C ILE A 173 -11.57 -5.57 -6.97
N HIS A 174 -11.06 -5.14 -5.82
CA HIS A 174 -10.68 -3.74 -5.63
C HIS A 174 -9.55 -3.31 -6.58
N LEU A 175 -8.53 -4.14 -6.77
CA LEU A 175 -7.43 -3.85 -7.70
C LEU A 175 -7.96 -3.70 -9.13
N GLU A 176 -8.82 -4.59 -9.60
CA GLU A 176 -9.50 -4.48 -10.91
C GLU A 176 -10.26 -3.16 -11.03
N SER A 177 -11.03 -2.80 -10.00
CA SER A 177 -11.80 -1.56 -9.96
C SER A 177 -10.91 -0.32 -10.06
N VAL A 178 -9.81 -0.27 -9.30
CA VAL A 178 -8.84 0.84 -9.31
C VAL A 178 -8.20 0.97 -10.71
N VAL A 179 -7.75 -0.14 -11.28
CA VAL A 179 -7.13 -0.18 -12.61
C VAL A 179 -8.09 0.37 -13.68
N ASN A 180 -9.35 -0.05 -13.65
CA ASN A 180 -10.38 0.41 -14.58
C ASN A 180 -10.71 1.89 -14.38
N ILE A 181 -10.95 2.34 -13.15
CA ILE A 181 -11.31 3.74 -12.83
C ILE A 181 -10.21 4.71 -13.25
N LEU A 182 -8.95 4.37 -13.00
CA LEU A 182 -7.80 5.22 -13.32
C LEU A 182 -7.32 5.06 -14.77
N GLY A 183 -7.80 4.04 -15.49
CA GLY A 183 -7.34 3.71 -16.84
C GLY A 183 -5.86 3.35 -16.86
N ILE A 184 -5.43 2.54 -15.87
CA ILE A 184 -4.06 2.04 -15.75
C ILE A 184 -3.76 1.09 -16.90
N THR A 185 -2.58 1.20 -17.49
CA THR A 185 -2.11 0.31 -18.56
C THR A 185 -0.91 -0.54 -18.12
N LYS A 186 -0.27 -0.18 -16.99
CA LYS A 186 0.87 -0.91 -16.43
C LYS A 186 0.77 -1.03 -14.92
N VAL A 187 0.97 -2.25 -14.39
CA VAL A 187 1.07 -2.50 -12.95
C VAL A 187 2.47 -3.01 -12.61
N ILE A 188 3.13 -2.36 -11.68
CA ILE A 188 4.43 -2.77 -11.16
C ILE A 188 4.22 -3.31 -9.74
N GLY A 189 4.32 -4.62 -9.57
CA GLY A 189 4.29 -5.24 -8.24
C GLY A 189 5.57 -4.94 -7.47
N VAL A 190 5.44 -4.28 -6.32
CA VAL A 190 6.56 -4.04 -5.40
C VAL A 190 6.81 -5.32 -4.59
N GLY A 191 7.66 -6.19 -5.14
CA GLY A 191 7.91 -7.54 -4.64
C GLY A 191 6.99 -8.61 -5.24
N LYS A 192 7.37 -9.86 -5.02
CA LYS A 192 6.77 -11.04 -5.67
C LYS A 192 5.30 -11.30 -5.33
N TYR A 193 4.88 -10.97 -4.10
CA TYR A 193 3.47 -11.10 -3.73
C TYR A 193 2.59 -10.20 -4.61
N ALA A 194 2.92 -8.92 -4.71
CA ALA A 194 2.14 -7.96 -5.46
C ALA A 194 2.12 -8.29 -6.96
N GLU A 195 3.27 -8.69 -7.53
CA GLU A 195 3.33 -9.19 -8.90
C GLU A 195 2.39 -10.37 -9.14
N LYS A 196 2.43 -11.38 -8.26
CA LYS A 196 1.58 -12.57 -8.35
C LYS A 196 0.09 -12.19 -8.27
N ARG A 197 -0.29 -11.29 -7.34
CA ARG A 197 -1.70 -10.88 -7.21
C ARG A 197 -2.16 -10.10 -8.43
N ALA A 198 -1.36 -9.16 -8.93
CA ALA A 198 -1.69 -8.44 -10.16
C ALA A 198 -1.92 -9.39 -11.35
N LYS A 199 -1.05 -10.40 -11.53
CA LYS A 199 -1.20 -11.40 -12.60
C LYS A 199 -2.48 -12.23 -12.48
N ILE A 200 -2.94 -12.49 -11.27
CA ILE A 200 -4.17 -13.26 -11.05
C ILE A 200 -5.39 -12.37 -11.23
N ALA A 201 -5.44 -11.23 -10.54
CA ALA A 201 -6.59 -10.32 -10.57
C ALA A 201 -6.83 -9.74 -11.97
N LEU A 202 -5.77 -9.42 -12.71
CA LEU A 202 -5.86 -8.80 -14.03
C LEU A 202 -5.68 -9.81 -15.18
N SER A 203 -5.91 -11.10 -14.89
CA SER A 203 -5.83 -12.16 -15.90
C SER A 203 -6.83 -11.92 -17.04
N GLY A 204 -6.35 -12.04 -18.29
CA GLY A 204 -7.21 -11.83 -19.48
C GLY A 204 -7.40 -10.36 -19.87
N THR A 205 -6.70 -9.42 -19.24
CA THR A 205 -6.63 -8.01 -19.64
C THR A 205 -5.33 -7.73 -20.42
N ASP A 206 -5.30 -6.60 -21.14
CA ASP A 206 -4.10 -6.12 -21.85
C ASP A 206 -3.15 -5.30 -20.96
N ILE A 207 -3.30 -5.38 -19.63
CA ILE A 207 -2.47 -4.64 -18.68
C ILE A 207 -1.06 -5.25 -18.63
N GLU A 208 -0.03 -4.42 -18.85
CA GLU A 208 1.35 -4.84 -18.65
C GLU A 208 1.62 -5.06 -17.16
N ILE A 209 2.11 -6.25 -16.78
CA ILE A 209 2.44 -6.56 -15.39
C ILE A 209 3.92 -6.90 -15.28
N THR A 210 4.63 -6.12 -14.47
CA THR A 210 6.04 -6.30 -14.16
C THR A 210 6.28 -6.23 -12.66
N THR A 211 7.53 -6.29 -12.23
CA THR A 211 7.89 -6.29 -10.80
C THR A 211 9.13 -5.45 -10.55
N CYS A 212 9.23 -4.91 -9.34
CA CYS A 212 10.46 -4.33 -8.82
C CYS A 212 10.75 -4.84 -7.41
N TRP A 213 11.98 -4.60 -6.95
CA TRP A 213 12.40 -5.05 -5.62
C TRP A 213 11.73 -4.25 -4.51
N HIS A 214 11.32 -4.97 -3.46
CA HIS A 214 10.72 -4.34 -2.30
C HIS A 214 11.74 -3.51 -1.51
N PRO A 215 11.42 -2.26 -1.09
CA PRO A 215 12.35 -1.34 -0.41
C PRO A 215 12.63 -1.69 1.06
N SER A 216 12.15 -2.82 1.58
CA SER A 216 12.30 -3.21 2.97
C SER A 216 13.78 -3.28 3.41
N PRO A 217 14.12 -2.73 4.59
CA PRO A 217 15.46 -2.89 5.15
C PRO A 217 15.82 -4.35 5.47
N ALA A 218 14.82 -5.23 5.58
CA ALA A 218 15.03 -6.67 5.74
C ALA A 218 15.37 -7.38 4.41
N SER A 219 15.21 -6.71 3.26
CA SER A 219 15.53 -7.29 1.95
C SER A 219 17.03 -7.12 1.64
N PRO A 220 17.79 -8.21 1.43
CA PRO A 220 19.19 -8.10 1.00
C PRO A 220 19.36 -7.31 -0.31
N LEU A 221 18.42 -7.45 -1.24
CA LEU A 221 18.42 -6.75 -2.53
C LEU A 221 18.24 -5.23 -2.36
N ALA A 222 17.46 -4.81 -1.36
CA ALA A 222 17.23 -3.39 -1.10
C ALA A 222 18.44 -2.68 -0.44
N ASN A 223 19.37 -3.44 0.11
CA ASN A 223 20.54 -2.90 0.81
C ASN A 223 21.83 -3.07 0.01
N ARG A 224 21.78 -3.76 -1.13
CA ARG A 224 22.94 -4.02 -1.98
C ARG A 224 23.49 -2.71 -2.55
N ASN A 225 24.81 -2.53 -2.48
CA ASN A 225 25.51 -1.30 -2.88
C ASN A 225 24.87 -0.05 -2.24
N ASP A 226 24.64 -0.08 -0.93
CA ASP A 226 24.00 1.02 -0.16
C ASP A 226 22.64 1.47 -0.73
N GLY A 227 21.93 0.53 -1.37
CA GLY A 227 20.61 0.77 -1.98
C GLY A 227 20.66 1.27 -3.43
N ALA A 228 21.85 1.44 -4.03
CA ALA A 228 21.96 1.89 -5.41
C ALA A 228 21.36 0.90 -6.41
N ASP A 229 21.59 -0.40 -6.21
CA ASP A 229 21.02 -1.46 -7.06
C ASP A 229 19.49 -1.48 -6.99
N TRP A 230 18.91 -1.29 -5.78
CA TRP A 230 17.47 -1.18 -5.61
C TRP A 230 16.91 0.04 -6.35
N ARG A 231 17.56 1.20 -6.20
CA ARG A 231 17.16 2.42 -6.91
C ARG A 231 17.14 2.21 -8.42
N ALA A 232 18.22 1.64 -8.97
CA ALA A 232 18.31 1.32 -10.39
C ALA A 232 17.20 0.34 -10.84
N ASN A 233 16.94 -0.72 -10.07
CA ASN A 233 15.90 -1.69 -10.37
C ASN A 233 14.49 -1.06 -10.41
N VAL A 234 14.14 -0.24 -9.43
CA VAL A 234 12.83 0.43 -9.39
C VAL A 234 12.71 1.46 -10.51
N THR A 235 13.77 2.24 -10.77
CA THR A 235 13.80 3.23 -11.85
C THR A 235 13.60 2.56 -13.21
N ASN A 236 14.31 1.47 -13.50
CA ASN A 236 14.16 0.72 -14.75
C ASN A 236 12.74 0.19 -14.93
N ALA A 237 12.12 -0.35 -13.85
CA ALA A 237 10.74 -0.82 -13.90
C ALA A 237 9.75 0.31 -14.22
N LEU A 238 9.96 1.51 -13.65
CA LEU A 238 9.12 2.69 -13.87
C LEU A 238 9.27 3.25 -15.29
N GLN A 239 10.50 3.30 -15.83
CA GLN A 239 10.80 3.89 -17.12
C GLN A 239 10.64 2.92 -18.30
N GLY A 240 10.34 1.64 -18.04
CA GLY A 240 10.20 0.63 -19.10
C GLY A 240 11.50 0.16 -19.72
N ASN A 241 12.65 0.48 -19.12
CA ASN A 241 13.95 0.01 -19.56
C ASN A 241 14.19 -1.41 -19.00
N ASN A 242 13.66 -2.41 -19.69
CA ASN A 242 14.01 -3.81 -19.44
C ASN A 242 15.41 -4.06 -19.97
N SER A 243 16.42 -4.06 -19.10
CA SER A 243 17.76 -4.57 -19.39
C SER A 243 17.84 -6.07 -19.11
#